data_37c98fde863ab46a4d692f39f67306f1
#
_entry.id   37c98fde863ab46a4d692f39f67306f1
#
_cell.length_a   1.000
_cell.length_b   1.000
_cell.length_c   1.000
_cell.angle_alpha   90.00
_cell.angle_beta   90.00
_cell.angle_gamma   90.00
#
_symmetry.space_group_name_H-M   'P 1'
#
loop_
_entity.id
_entity.type
_entity.pdbx_description
1 polymer ?
#
loop_
_entity_poly.entity_id
_entity_poly.type
_entity_poly.pdbx_seq_one_letter_code
_entity_poly.pdbx_strand_id
1 'polypeptide(L)'
;GERGRAASVPGHRRGWRAARAGAAGAGRAAGGGDWRRRRAGQHGRRAARRAAALLEEAGWVVGDDGMLRDANGATLDVEFLNASPLFDRIINPYVENLQAIGVNAILTRVDPAQLQQRQRDADFDIITDHFPMGFEPGSGLRQYFGSLGADESLFNVMGLADEGVDALIEKVVDAETQEELTPAVQALDRVLRAHVFRVPQWYNPNHWVAYYDIYRYPDTLPPYDLGFLDFWWVDPAAEAALKEQGVL
;
A
#
# COMPACT_ATOMS: atom_id res chain seq x y z
N GLY A 1 31.40 17.39 -6.72
CA GLY A 1 30.49 17.66 -5.59
C GLY A 1 29.08 17.79 -6.12
N GLU A 2 28.35 16.67 -6.11
CA GLU A 2 26.96 16.58 -6.55
C GLU A 2 26.08 17.53 -5.75
N ARG A 3 25.45 18.47 -6.43
CA ARG A 3 24.31 19.19 -5.87
C ARG A 3 23.08 18.90 -6.70
N GLY A 4 22.56 17.68 -6.53
CA GLY A 4 21.20 17.38 -6.91
C GLY A 4 20.25 18.12 -5.96
N ARG A 5 19.37 18.97 -6.47
CA ARG A 5 18.29 19.57 -5.69
C ARG A 5 17.13 18.59 -5.62
N ALA A 6 16.78 18.14 -4.42
CA ALA A 6 15.49 17.51 -4.20
C ALA A 6 14.42 18.61 -4.17
N ALA A 7 13.59 18.69 -5.21
CA ALA A 7 12.47 19.62 -5.24
C ALA A 7 11.17 18.88 -4.96
N SER A 8 10.42 19.33 -3.96
CA SER A 8 9.04 18.92 -3.77
C SER A 8 8.15 19.80 -4.64
N VAL A 9 7.44 19.23 -5.58
CA VAL A 9 6.49 19.95 -6.45
C VAL A 9 5.23 20.32 -5.67
N PRO A 10 4.85 21.62 -5.57
CA PRO A 10 3.79 22.08 -4.67
C PRO A 10 2.36 21.78 -5.10
N GLY A 11 2.13 21.19 -6.26
CA GLY A 11 0.80 21.10 -6.89
C GLY A 11 -0.26 20.31 -6.12
N HIS A 12 0.12 19.37 -5.29
CA HIS A 12 -0.84 18.43 -4.64
C HIS A 12 -1.43 18.88 -3.30
N ARG A 13 -1.08 20.06 -2.78
CA ARG A 13 -1.52 20.42 -1.42
C ARG A 13 -2.96 20.88 -1.28
N ARG A 14 -3.65 21.29 -2.33
CA ARG A 14 -4.97 21.93 -2.22
C ARG A 14 -6.15 20.96 -2.10
N GLY A 15 -6.15 19.87 -2.83
CA GLY A 15 -7.24 18.87 -2.78
C GLY A 15 -7.29 18.03 -1.51
N TRP A 16 -6.14 17.78 -0.89
CA TRP A 16 -6.02 16.94 0.31
C TRP A 16 -6.18 17.69 1.63
N ARG A 17 -6.14 19.03 1.64
CA ARG A 17 -6.43 19.81 2.85
C ARG A 17 -7.87 19.67 3.31
N ALA A 18 -8.82 19.49 2.43
CA ALA A 18 -10.23 19.31 2.78
C ALA A 18 -10.48 17.97 3.48
N ALA A 19 -9.81 16.89 3.06
CA ALA A 19 -9.92 15.58 3.72
C ALA A 19 -9.20 15.54 5.08
N ARG A 20 -8.16 16.35 5.30
CA ARG A 20 -7.47 16.48 6.59
C ARG A 20 -8.19 17.39 7.59
N ALA A 21 -8.94 18.37 7.14
CA ALA A 21 -9.68 19.28 8.02
C ALA A 21 -10.77 18.57 8.84
N GLY A 22 -11.35 17.47 8.32
CA GLY A 22 -12.31 16.64 9.03
C GLY A 22 -11.70 15.78 10.15
N ALA A 23 -10.37 15.52 10.12
CA ALA A 23 -9.68 14.73 11.12
C ALA A 23 -8.89 15.57 12.15
N ALA A 24 -8.72 16.88 11.93
CA ALA A 24 -7.90 17.76 12.74
C ALA A 24 -8.67 18.58 13.79
N GLY A 25 -9.97 18.35 13.97
CA GLY A 25 -10.87 19.07 14.89
C GLY A 25 -10.82 18.62 16.33
N ALA A 26 -9.79 17.88 16.79
CA ALA A 26 -9.64 17.49 18.19
C ALA A 26 -8.39 18.18 18.80
N GLY A 27 -8.64 19.27 19.49
CA GLY A 27 -7.92 19.92 20.57
C GLY A 27 -6.42 19.71 20.73
N ARG A 28 -5.64 20.78 20.56
CA ARG A 28 -4.31 20.90 21.17
C ARG A 28 -4.47 21.05 22.69
N ALA A 29 -4.16 19.99 23.43
CA ALA A 29 -3.90 20.09 24.85
C ALA A 29 -2.43 19.76 25.11
N ALA A 30 -1.73 20.67 25.78
CA ALA A 30 -0.37 20.49 26.25
C ALA A 30 -0.36 19.36 27.30
N GLY A 31 0.57 18.38 27.17
CA GLY A 31 0.67 17.22 28.06
C GLY A 31 0.71 15.87 27.33
N GLY A 32 1.23 15.83 26.10
CA GLY A 32 0.89 14.87 25.08
C GLY A 32 1.65 13.55 25.00
N GLY A 33 2.51 13.15 25.93
CA GLY A 33 3.31 11.91 25.80
C GLY A 33 2.61 10.61 26.23
N ASP A 34 1.87 10.64 27.29
CA ASP A 34 1.34 9.44 27.98
C ASP A 34 -0.03 8.98 27.44
N TRP A 35 -0.91 9.88 27.08
CA TRP A 35 -2.24 9.51 26.57
C TRP A 35 -2.21 8.84 25.19
N ARG A 36 -1.25 9.22 24.32
CA ARG A 36 -1.11 8.57 23.01
C ARG A 36 -0.65 7.12 23.15
N ARG A 37 0.29 6.85 24.04
CA ARG A 37 0.74 5.48 24.37
C ARG A 37 -0.38 4.67 25.02
N ARG A 38 -1.14 5.25 25.95
CA ARG A 38 -2.26 4.59 26.62
C ARG A 38 -3.40 4.27 25.64
N ARG A 39 -3.74 5.20 24.72
CA ARG A 39 -4.75 4.93 23.67
C ARG A 39 -4.26 3.87 22.67
N ALA A 40 -3.03 3.95 22.21
CA ALA A 40 -2.44 2.93 21.33
C ALA A 40 -2.49 1.54 22.00
N GLY A 41 -2.11 1.43 23.28
CA GLY A 41 -2.20 0.17 24.01
C GLY A 41 -3.64 -0.34 24.25
N GLN A 42 -4.63 0.55 24.39
CA GLN A 42 -6.03 0.16 24.52
C GLN A 42 -6.61 -0.30 23.16
N HIS A 43 -6.29 0.40 22.07
CA HIS A 43 -6.70 0.00 20.72
C HIS A 43 -6.05 -1.32 20.33
N GLY A 44 -4.78 -1.54 20.62
CA GLY A 44 -4.08 -2.79 20.37
C GLY A 44 -4.72 -3.96 21.12
N ARG A 45 -5.01 -3.83 22.42
CA ARG A 45 -5.67 -4.89 23.18
C ARG A 45 -7.09 -5.20 22.71
N ARG A 46 -7.85 -4.18 22.25
CA ARG A 46 -9.19 -4.41 21.68
C ARG A 46 -9.10 -5.12 20.33
N ALA A 47 -8.16 -4.73 19.49
CA ALA A 47 -7.91 -5.39 18.21
C ALA A 47 -7.48 -6.85 18.40
N ALA A 48 -6.54 -7.13 19.30
CA ALA A 48 -6.09 -8.48 19.62
C ALA A 48 -7.25 -9.37 20.12
N ARG A 49 -8.10 -8.88 21.04
CA ARG A 49 -9.29 -9.63 21.49
C ARG A 49 -10.26 -9.93 20.35
N ARG A 50 -10.50 -8.95 19.45
CA ARG A 50 -11.37 -9.17 18.31
C ARG A 50 -10.77 -10.19 17.35
N ALA A 51 -9.46 -10.12 17.09
CA ALA A 51 -8.75 -11.09 16.25
C ALA A 51 -8.84 -12.50 16.84
N ALA A 52 -8.58 -12.67 18.14
CA ALA A 52 -8.72 -13.94 18.82
C ALA A 52 -10.15 -14.51 18.73
N ALA A 53 -11.17 -13.68 18.91
CA ALA A 53 -12.56 -14.12 18.76
C ALA A 53 -12.90 -14.55 17.34
N LEU A 54 -12.42 -13.84 16.31
CA LEU A 54 -12.62 -14.23 14.91
C LEU A 54 -11.89 -15.53 14.55
N LEU A 55 -10.72 -15.76 15.13
CA LEU A 55 -9.97 -17.01 14.94
C LEU A 55 -10.70 -18.17 15.63
N GLU A 56 -11.26 -17.97 16.81
CA GLU A 56 -12.10 -18.95 17.48
C GLU A 56 -13.37 -19.28 16.69
N GLU A 57 -14.06 -18.25 16.16
CA GLU A 57 -15.21 -18.44 15.25
C GLU A 57 -14.84 -19.23 13.99
N ALA A 58 -13.58 -19.09 13.51
CA ALA A 58 -13.04 -19.85 12.39
C ALA A 58 -12.56 -21.27 12.76
N GLY A 59 -12.69 -21.67 14.02
CA GLY A 59 -12.35 -23.03 14.47
C GLY A 59 -10.93 -23.18 15.04
N TRP A 60 -10.19 -22.09 15.22
CA TRP A 60 -8.86 -22.10 15.83
C TRP A 60 -8.97 -21.94 17.34
N VAL A 61 -8.48 -22.90 18.12
CA VAL A 61 -8.58 -22.91 19.57
C VAL A 61 -7.18 -22.88 20.20
N VAL A 62 -7.01 -22.10 21.26
CA VAL A 62 -5.73 -22.02 21.98
C VAL A 62 -5.47 -23.33 22.72
N GLY A 63 -4.35 -24.00 22.42
CA GLY A 63 -3.89 -25.20 23.09
C GLY A 63 -3.18 -24.91 24.42
N ASP A 64 -2.78 -25.97 25.14
CA ASP A 64 -2.09 -25.87 26.43
C ASP A 64 -0.73 -25.17 26.34
N ASP A 65 -0.13 -25.16 25.15
CA ASP A 65 1.13 -24.48 24.83
C ASP A 65 0.93 -23.01 24.46
N GLY A 66 -0.31 -22.51 24.44
CA GLY A 66 -0.65 -21.15 24.07
C GLY A 66 -0.73 -20.90 22.57
N MET A 67 -0.53 -21.94 21.73
CA MET A 67 -0.63 -21.84 20.28
C MET A 67 -2.05 -22.11 19.80
N LEU A 68 -2.47 -21.44 18.73
CA LEU A 68 -3.74 -21.73 18.05
C LEU A 68 -3.65 -23.04 17.25
N ARG A 69 -4.63 -23.89 17.42
CA ARG A 69 -4.73 -25.19 16.76
C ARG A 69 -6.09 -25.39 16.12
N ASP A 70 -6.10 -26.07 14.99
CA ASP A 70 -7.32 -26.55 14.33
C ASP A 70 -7.88 -27.82 15.01
N ALA A 71 -8.98 -28.35 14.49
CA ALA A 71 -9.61 -29.56 14.97
C ALA A 71 -8.72 -30.81 14.88
N ASN A 72 -7.69 -30.80 14.03
CA ASN A 72 -6.72 -31.88 13.85
C ASN A 72 -5.47 -31.72 14.71
N GLY A 73 -5.37 -30.63 15.47
CA GLY A 73 -4.22 -30.29 16.31
C GLY A 73 -3.08 -29.57 15.57
N ALA A 74 -3.24 -29.20 14.30
CA ALA A 74 -2.25 -28.43 13.55
C ALA A 74 -2.20 -26.98 14.02
N THR A 75 -1.01 -26.38 14.09
CA THR A 75 -0.80 -24.98 14.45
C THR A 75 -1.22 -24.05 13.31
N LEU A 76 -1.65 -22.83 13.66
CA LEU A 76 -1.85 -21.75 12.69
C LEU A 76 -0.52 -21.09 12.40
N ASP A 77 0.14 -21.54 11.33
CA ASP A 77 1.42 -21.02 10.87
C ASP A 77 1.18 -19.89 9.87
N VAL A 78 1.92 -18.78 10.01
CA VAL A 78 1.82 -17.62 9.10
C VAL A 78 3.23 -17.09 8.81
N GLU A 79 3.64 -17.15 7.56
CA GLU A 79 4.92 -16.63 7.10
C GLU A 79 4.77 -15.23 6.49
N PHE A 80 5.55 -14.28 7.01
CA PHE A 80 5.79 -12.99 6.35
C PHE A 80 7.03 -13.12 5.48
N LEU A 81 6.85 -13.18 4.17
CA LEU A 81 7.96 -13.25 3.22
C LEU A 81 8.37 -11.83 2.81
N ASN A 82 9.65 -11.48 2.99
CA ASN A 82 10.13 -10.13 2.70
C ASN A 82 11.60 -10.11 2.26
N ALA A 83 11.93 -9.27 1.27
CA ALA A 83 13.31 -9.09 0.80
C ALA A 83 13.99 -7.83 1.36
N SER A 84 13.23 -6.81 1.80
CA SER A 84 13.78 -5.53 2.23
C SER A 84 13.91 -5.41 3.75
N PRO A 85 15.12 -5.18 4.31
CA PRO A 85 15.29 -4.95 5.74
C PRO A 85 14.61 -3.67 6.25
N LEU A 86 14.23 -2.76 5.35
CA LEU A 86 13.55 -1.51 5.73
C LEU A 86 12.16 -1.75 6.34
N PHE A 87 11.52 -2.88 6.01
CA PHE A 87 10.19 -3.23 6.51
C PHE A 87 10.22 -4.01 7.83
N ASP A 88 11.38 -4.47 8.32
CA ASP A 88 11.48 -5.22 9.58
C ASP A 88 10.88 -4.49 10.76
N ARG A 89 11.13 -3.19 10.87
CA ARG A 89 10.57 -2.35 11.93
C ARG A 89 9.04 -2.27 11.94
N ILE A 90 8.40 -2.72 10.87
CA ILE A 90 6.94 -2.73 10.70
C ILE A 90 6.41 -4.14 10.85
N ILE A 91 7.09 -5.11 10.21
CA ILE A 91 6.67 -6.51 10.20
C ILE A 91 6.89 -7.16 11.58
N ASN A 92 8.05 -6.95 12.23
CA ASN A 92 8.35 -7.59 13.50
C ASN A 92 7.31 -7.28 14.60
N PRO A 93 6.89 -6.01 14.83
CA PRO A 93 5.81 -5.74 15.76
C PRO A 93 4.46 -6.38 15.38
N TYR A 94 4.22 -6.61 14.09
CA TYR A 94 3.02 -7.30 13.64
C TYR A 94 3.12 -8.80 13.93
N VAL A 95 4.24 -9.43 13.66
CA VAL A 95 4.55 -10.82 14.03
C VAL A 95 4.38 -11.01 15.54
N GLU A 96 4.98 -10.14 16.37
CA GLU A 96 4.84 -10.18 17.84
C GLU A 96 3.37 -10.09 18.29
N ASN A 97 2.57 -9.24 17.64
CA ASN A 97 1.13 -9.13 17.95
C ASN A 97 0.35 -10.39 17.59
N LEU A 98 0.69 -11.07 16.48
CA LEU A 98 0.09 -12.33 16.08
C LEU A 98 0.50 -13.47 17.04
N GLN A 99 1.77 -13.54 17.40
CA GLN A 99 2.27 -14.51 18.41
C GLN A 99 1.60 -14.32 19.77
N ALA A 100 1.32 -13.08 20.16
CA ALA A 100 0.63 -12.77 21.43
C ALA A 100 -0.82 -13.29 21.49
N ILE A 101 -1.42 -13.66 20.35
CA ILE A 101 -2.75 -14.28 20.28
C ILE A 101 -2.70 -15.75 19.86
N GLY A 102 -1.51 -16.36 19.84
CA GLY A 102 -1.31 -17.78 19.62
C GLY A 102 -1.03 -18.20 18.16
N VAL A 103 -0.89 -17.27 17.23
CA VAL A 103 -0.47 -17.57 15.85
C VAL A 103 1.03 -17.87 15.80
N ASN A 104 1.46 -18.91 15.12
CA ASN A 104 2.87 -19.19 14.86
C ASN A 104 3.37 -18.34 13.68
N ALA A 105 3.50 -17.03 13.91
CA ALA A 105 3.92 -16.07 12.90
C ALA A 105 5.44 -15.93 12.87
N ILE A 106 6.03 -15.92 11.66
CA ILE A 106 7.47 -15.74 11.44
C ILE A 106 7.72 -14.73 10.32
N LEU A 107 8.88 -14.07 10.37
CA LEU A 107 9.40 -13.27 9.27
C LEU A 107 10.53 -14.05 8.59
N THR A 108 10.32 -14.43 7.34
CA THR A 108 11.32 -15.06 6.48
C THR A 108 11.92 -14.02 5.54
N ARG A 109 13.22 -13.84 5.64
CA ARG A 109 13.96 -12.96 4.74
C ARG A 109 14.60 -13.75 3.62
N VAL A 110 14.34 -13.31 2.41
CA VAL A 110 14.90 -13.85 1.18
C VAL A 110 15.55 -12.73 0.36
N ASP A 111 16.31 -13.09 -0.67
CA ASP A 111 16.77 -12.11 -1.65
C ASP A 111 15.64 -11.72 -2.64
N PRO A 112 15.80 -10.62 -3.40
CA PRO A 112 14.75 -10.16 -4.34
C PRO A 112 14.38 -11.18 -5.42
N ALA A 113 15.32 -12.01 -5.88
CA ALA A 113 15.05 -13.00 -6.93
C ALA A 113 14.22 -14.16 -6.37
N GLN A 114 14.55 -14.63 -5.15
CA GLN A 114 13.75 -15.62 -4.43
C GLN A 114 12.35 -15.10 -4.11
N LEU A 115 12.22 -13.84 -3.66
CA LEU A 115 10.91 -13.23 -3.43
C LEU A 115 10.07 -13.28 -4.69
N GLN A 116 10.63 -12.83 -5.82
CA GLN A 116 9.91 -12.82 -7.10
C GLN A 116 9.52 -14.23 -7.57
N GLN A 117 10.41 -15.23 -7.35
CA GLN A 117 10.09 -16.61 -7.71
C GLN A 117 8.96 -17.16 -6.85
N ARG A 118 9.03 -16.98 -5.54
CA ARG A 118 7.99 -17.45 -4.60
C ARG A 118 6.65 -16.73 -4.84
N GLN A 119 6.67 -15.45 -5.23
CA GLN A 119 5.45 -14.75 -5.67
C GLN A 119 4.82 -15.38 -6.92
N ARG A 120 5.64 -15.81 -7.92
CA ARG A 120 5.13 -16.50 -9.10
C ARG A 120 4.53 -17.87 -8.78
N ASP A 121 5.12 -18.55 -7.81
CA ASP A 121 4.71 -19.88 -7.39
C ASP A 121 3.55 -19.83 -6.37
N ALA A 122 3.08 -18.62 -6.01
CA ALA A 122 2.12 -18.36 -4.92
C ALA A 122 2.55 -19.01 -3.58
N ASP A 123 3.86 -19.15 -3.34
CA ASP A 123 4.47 -19.77 -2.17
C ASP A 123 4.75 -18.73 -1.08
N PHE A 124 3.71 -18.19 -0.46
CA PHE A 124 3.76 -17.25 0.66
C PHE A 124 2.38 -17.10 1.31
N ASP A 125 2.36 -16.71 2.60
CA ASP A 125 1.11 -16.33 3.26
C ASP A 125 0.91 -14.82 3.23
N ILE A 126 1.94 -14.04 3.59
CA ILE A 126 1.88 -12.59 3.62
C ILE A 126 3.15 -11.99 3.00
N ILE A 127 2.98 -11.06 2.09
CA ILE A 127 4.06 -10.24 1.51
C ILE A 127 3.81 -8.76 1.75
N THR A 128 4.89 -7.96 1.68
CA THR A 128 4.78 -6.50 1.59
C THR A 128 4.79 -6.11 0.13
N ASP A 129 3.76 -5.42 -0.30
CA ASP A 129 3.60 -4.98 -1.69
C ASP A 129 3.12 -3.53 -1.78
N HIS A 130 3.21 -2.93 -2.96
CA HIS A 130 2.69 -1.62 -3.26
C HIS A 130 1.87 -1.66 -4.56
N PHE A 131 0.84 -0.83 -4.61
CA PHE A 131 -0.04 -0.72 -5.77
C PHE A 131 0.18 0.64 -6.43
N PRO A 132 1.01 0.68 -7.49
CA PRO A 132 1.29 1.92 -8.22
C PRO A 132 0.14 2.21 -9.19
N MET A 133 -1.05 2.44 -8.67
CA MET A 133 -2.21 2.82 -9.47
C MET A 133 -2.25 4.32 -9.68
N GLY A 134 -2.55 4.75 -10.89
CA GLY A 134 -2.87 6.13 -11.22
C GLY A 134 -4.22 6.57 -10.66
N PHE A 135 -4.55 7.84 -10.84
CA PHE A 135 -5.83 8.40 -10.43
C PHE A 135 -6.97 8.10 -11.39
N GLU A 136 -6.66 7.57 -12.57
CA GLU A 136 -7.63 7.18 -13.58
C GLU A 136 -7.81 5.66 -13.53
N PRO A 137 -8.90 5.16 -12.94
CA PRO A 137 -9.22 3.74 -12.96
C PRO A 137 -9.62 3.34 -14.39
N GLY A 138 -9.05 2.23 -14.86
CA GLY A 138 -9.28 1.76 -16.22
C GLY A 138 -8.90 0.28 -16.39
N SER A 139 -8.51 -0.10 -17.59
CA SER A 139 -8.19 -1.50 -17.97
C SER A 139 -7.11 -2.17 -17.10
N GLY A 140 -6.23 -1.39 -16.45
CA GLY A 140 -5.26 -1.90 -15.49
C GLY A 140 -5.90 -2.62 -14.29
N LEU A 141 -7.15 -2.32 -13.97
CA LEU A 141 -7.90 -3.03 -12.91
C LEU A 141 -8.05 -4.53 -13.20
N ARG A 142 -8.20 -4.92 -14.48
CA ARG A 142 -8.24 -6.34 -14.89
C ARG A 142 -6.97 -7.08 -14.50
N GLN A 143 -5.83 -6.40 -14.60
CA GLN A 143 -4.53 -7.00 -14.29
C GLN A 143 -4.33 -7.20 -12.77
N TYR A 144 -4.81 -6.26 -11.95
CA TYR A 144 -4.62 -6.31 -10.51
C TYR A 144 -5.69 -7.11 -9.77
N PHE A 145 -6.92 -7.14 -10.28
CA PHE A 145 -8.07 -7.69 -9.55
C PHE A 145 -8.95 -8.64 -10.37
N GLY A 146 -8.70 -8.78 -11.68
CA GLY A 146 -9.49 -9.65 -12.53
C GLY A 146 -9.15 -11.13 -12.36
N SER A 147 -10.16 -11.99 -12.46
CA SER A 147 -10.06 -13.43 -12.27
C SER A 147 -9.08 -14.12 -13.24
N LEU A 148 -8.95 -13.60 -14.47
CA LEU A 148 -8.01 -14.14 -15.46
C LEU A 148 -6.54 -14.05 -15.02
N GLY A 149 -6.22 -13.15 -14.09
CA GLY A 149 -4.88 -12.98 -13.54
C GLY A 149 -4.64 -13.75 -12.24
N ALA A 150 -5.62 -14.48 -11.72
CA ALA A 150 -5.55 -15.07 -10.39
C ALA A 150 -4.42 -16.09 -10.24
N ASP A 151 -4.20 -16.92 -11.25
CA ASP A 151 -3.23 -18.00 -11.21
C ASP A 151 -1.89 -17.67 -11.91
N GLU A 152 -1.84 -16.63 -12.76
CA GLU A 152 -0.69 -16.41 -13.63
C GLU A 152 -0.07 -15.01 -13.51
N SER A 153 -0.77 -14.06 -12.91
CA SER A 153 -0.34 -12.66 -12.87
C SER A 153 0.44 -12.32 -11.62
N LEU A 154 1.63 -11.74 -11.78
CA LEU A 154 2.39 -11.12 -10.70
C LEU A 154 1.72 -9.87 -10.10
N PHE A 155 0.66 -9.37 -10.71
CA PHE A 155 -0.07 -8.19 -10.22
C PHE A 155 -1.28 -8.55 -9.38
N ASN A 156 -1.95 -9.68 -9.67
CA ASN A 156 -3.00 -10.23 -8.82
C ASN A 156 -2.39 -11.22 -7.80
N VAL A 157 -1.48 -10.72 -6.99
CA VAL A 157 -0.69 -11.52 -6.03
C VAL A 157 -1.54 -12.19 -4.95
N MET A 158 -2.77 -11.73 -4.74
CA MET A 158 -3.72 -12.32 -3.78
C MET A 158 -4.55 -13.47 -4.38
N GLY A 159 -4.38 -13.78 -5.68
CA GLY A 159 -5.17 -14.82 -6.36
C GLY A 159 -6.67 -14.53 -6.35
N LEU A 160 -7.06 -13.24 -6.42
CA LEU A 160 -8.48 -12.87 -6.38
C LEU A 160 -9.19 -13.34 -7.65
N ALA A 161 -10.20 -14.19 -7.49
CA ALA A 161 -11.08 -14.65 -8.54
C ALA A 161 -12.53 -14.52 -8.07
N ASP A 162 -13.22 -13.50 -8.57
CA ASP A 162 -14.61 -13.18 -8.19
C ASP A 162 -15.35 -12.57 -9.38
N GLU A 163 -16.41 -13.25 -9.86
CA GLU A 163 -17.20 -12.83 -11.00
C GLU A 163 -17.88 -11.46 -10.77
N GLY A 164 -18.22 -11.13 -9.53
CA GLY A 164 -18.78 -9.83 -9.17
C GLY A 164 -17.75 -8.71 -9.29
N VAL A 165 -16.50 -8.98 -8.93
CA VAL A 165 -15.37 -8.06 -9.13
C VAL A 165 -15.13 -7.87 -10.62
N ASP A 166 -15.09 -8.94 -11.41
CA ASP A 166 -14.92 -8.86 -12.87
C ASP A 166 -16.01 -8.01 -13.52
N ALA A 167 -17.27 -8.25 -13.17
CA ALA A 167 -18.39 -7.47 -13.69
C ALA A 167 -18.33 -5.98 -13.31
N LEU A 168 -17.82 -5.66 -12.12
CA LEU A 168 -17.64 -4.27 -11.69
C LEU A 168 -16.44 -3.60 -12.40
N ILE A 169 -15.38 -4.35 -12.67
CA ILE A 169 -14.23 -3.87 -13.45
C ILE A 169 -14.69 -3.49 -14.85
N GLU A 170 -15.48 -4.34 -15.53
CA GLU A 170 -16.01 -4.00 -16.86
C GLU A 170 -16.89 -2.74 -16.82
N LYS A 171 -17.72 -2.56 -15.81
CA LYS A 171 -18.50 -1.32 -15.64
C LYS A 171 -17.64 -0.07 -15.44
N VAL A 172 -16.48 -0.21 -14.78
CA VAL A 172 -15.52 0.90 -14.64
C VAL A 172 -14.83 1.19 -15.97
N VAL A 173 -14.46 0.15 -16.72
CA VAL A 173 -13.76 0.30 -17.99
C VAL A 173 -14.67 0.85 -19.08
N ASP A 174 -15.94 0.45 -19.10
CA ASP A 174 -16.94 0.86 -20.11
C ASP A 174 -17.61 2.21 -19.79
N ALA A 175 -17.32 2.82 -18.64
CA ALA A 175 -17.90 4.11 -18.27
C ALA A 175 -17.41 5.22 -19.21
N GLU A 176 -18.35 5.88 -19.87
CA GLU A 176 -18.07 7.00 -20.78
C GLU A 176 -18.18 8.36 -20.10
N THR A 177 -18.83 8.42 -18.94
CA THR A 177 -19.07 9.65 -18.19
C THR A 177 -18.60 9.53 -16.74
N GLN A 178 -18.34 10.67 -16.10
CA GLN A 178 -17.99 10.72 -14.68
C GLN A 178 -19.15 10.26 -13.77
N GLU A 179 -20.38 10.47 -14.20
CA GLU A 179 -21.60 10.04 -13.52
C GLU A 179 -21.73 8.52 -13.49
N GLU A 180 -21.25 7.81 -14.52
CA GLU A 180 -21.21 6.35 -14.59
C GLU A 180 -19.99 5.79 -13.87
N LEU A 181 -18.83 6.41 -14.05
CA LEU A 181 -17.55 5.97 -13.48
C LEU A 181 -17.57 6.00 -11.95
N THR A 182 -18.04 7.09 -11.36
CA THR A 182 -17.98 7.29 -9.91
C THR A 182 -18.70 6.20 -9.11
N PRO A 183 -19.97 5.84 -9.39
CA PRO A 183 -20.65 4.78 -8.65
C PRO A 183 -20.04 3.39 -8.91
N ALA A 184 -19.55 3.12 -10.13
CA ALA A 184 -18.91 1.86 -10.47
C ALA A 184 -17.62 1.65 -9.65
N VAL A 185 -16.75 2.66 -9.59
CA VAL A 185 -15.52 2.62 -8.77
C VAL A 185 -15.85 2.49 -7.29
N GLN A 186 -16.84 3.21 -6.78
CA GLN A 186 -17.25 3.10 -5.38
C GLN A 186 -17.81 1.72 -5.03
N ALA A 187 -18.55 1.08 -5.94
CA ALA A 187 -19.04 -0.27 -5.76
C ALA A 187 -17.88 -1.27 -5.73
N LEU A 188 -16.96 -1.16 -6.70
CA LEU A 188 -15.75 -1.99 -6.76
C LEU A 188 -14.88 -1.85 -5.50
N ASP A 189 -14.61 -0.63 -5.02
CA ASP A 189 -13.86 -0.39 -3.78
C ASP A 189 -14.51 -1.09 -2.57
N ARG A 190 -15.84 -1.05 -2.45
CA ARG A 190 -16.55 -1.72 -1.34
C ARG A 190 -16.42 -3.23 -1.40
N VAL A 191 -16.55 -3.83 -2.60
CA VAL A 191 -16.41 -5.27 -2.78
C VAL A 191 -14.97 -5.71 -2.51
N LEU A 192 -13.97 -5.02 -3.06
CA LEU A 192 -12.56 -5.31 -2.82
C LEU A 192 -12.21 -5.22 -1.33
N ARG A 193 -12.76 -4.26 -0.60
CA ARG A 193 -12.56 -4.15 0.86
C ARG A 193 -13.23 -5.29 1.63
N ALA A 194 -14.33 -5.84 1.14
CA ALA A 194 -15.02 -6.95 1.78
C ALA A 194 -14.24 -8.26 1.70
N HIS A 195 -13.39 -8.43 0.69
CA HIS A 195 -12.50 -9.59 0.56
C HIS A 195 -11.35 -9.62 1.59
N VAL A 196 -11.01 -8.50 2.22
CA VAL A 196 -10.01 -8.38 3.32
C VAL A 196 -8.62 -8.97 2.98
N PHE A 197 -8.26 -9.04 1.71
CA PHE A 197 -6.97 -9.60 1.26
C PHE A 197 -5.77 -8.68 1.54
N ARG A 198 -5.99 -7.47 2.05
CA ARG A 198 -4.96 -6.46 2.24
C ARG A 198 -5.07 -5.78 3.61
N VAL A 199 -3.93 -5.58 4.25
CA VAL A 199 -3.78 -4.70 5.41
C VAL A 199 -3.17 -3.37 4.94
N PRO A 200 -3.98 -2.29 4.79
CA PRO A 200 -3.47 -1.00 4.34
C PRO A 200 -2.46 -0.41 5.34
N GLN A 201 -1.31 0.05 4.85
CA GLN A 201 -0.26 0.63 5.67
C GLN A 201 -0.26 2.16 5.55
N TRP A 202 0.39 2.67 4.51
CA TRP A 202 0.49 4.10 4.23
C TRP A 202 0.61 4.34 2.73
N TYR A 203 0.50 5.59 2.34
CA TYR A 203 0.83 6.05 1.00
C TYR A 203 1.75 7.28 1.10
N ASN A 204 2.53 7.50 0.07
CA ASN A 204 3.33 8.72 -0.03
C ASN A 204 2.51 9.79 -0.79
N PRO A 205 2.11 10.91 -0.17
CA PRO A 205 1.35 11.96 -0.82
C PRO A 205 2.21 12.91 -1.67
N ASN A 206 3.52 12.67 -1.76
CA ASN A 206 4.46 13.51 -2.49
C ASN A 206 5.24 12.67 -3.50
N HIS A 207 5.45 13.23 -4.68
CA HIS A 207 6.45 12.72 -5.60
C HIS A 207 7.83 13.27 -5.20
N TRP A 208 8.80 12.39 -5.00
CA TRP A 208 10.19 12.74 -4.73
C TRP A 208 10.95 12.65 -6.04
N VAL A 209 11.38 13.79 -6.56
CA VAL A 209 12.07 13.89 -7.83
C VAL A 209 13.44 14.50 -7.62
N ALA A 210 14.47 13.85 -8.15
CA ALA A 210 15.82 14.39 -8.26
C ALA A 210 16.13 14.57 -9.74
N TYR A 211 16.54 15.76 -10.13
CA TYR A 211 16.88 16.09 -11.52
C TYR A 211 18.00 17.13 -11.58
N TYR A 212 18.70 17.17 -12.71
CA TYR A 212 19.67 18.23 -12.97
C TYR A 212 18.95 19.55 -13.17
N ASP A 213 19.52 20.66 -12.68
CA ASP A 213 18.92 22.00 -12.77
C ASP A 213 18.96 22.59 -14.20
N ILE A 214 18.76 21.72 -15.19
CA ILE A 214 18.59 22.06 -16.61
C ILE A 214 17.12 21.98 -17.02
N TYR A 215 16.28 21.31 -16.24
CA TYR A 215 14.86 21.14 -16.58
C TYR A 215 14.04 22.32 -16.05
N ARG A 216 13.09 22.73 -16.88
CA ARG A 216 12.07 23.72 -16.54
C ARG A 216 10.70 23.12 -16.78
N TYR A 217 9.70 23.62 -16.08
CA TYR A 217 8.31 23.19 -16.17
C TYR A 217 7.39 24.36 -15.85
N PRO A 218 6.11 24.31 -16.24
CA PRO A 218 5.15 25.38 -15.96
C PRO A 218 4.97 25.62 -14.45
N ASP A 219 4.70 26.85 -14.06
CA ASP A 219 4.42 27.21 -12.66
C ASP A 219 3.21 26.47 -12.10
N THR A 220 2.25 26.11 -12.97
CA THR A 220 1.08 25.32 -12.62
C THR A 220 1.12 24.01 -13.37
N LEU A 221 1.36 22.91 -12.65
CA LEU A 221 1.28 21.56 -13.18
C LEU A 221 -0.16 21.02 -13.10
N PRO A 222 -0.50 20.02 -13.90
CA PRO A 222 -1.76 19.28 -13.78
C PRO A 222 -1.96 18.76 -12.34
N PRO A 223 -3.21 18.65 -11.86
CA PRO A 223 -3.49 18.33 -10.46
C PRO A 223 -3.05 16.94 -10.04
N TYR A 224 -2.85 16.00 -10.97
CA TYR A 224 -2.61 14.59 -10.70
C TYR A 224 -1.39 13.99 -11.38
N ASP A 225 -0.66 14.80 -12.17
CA ASP A 225 0.54 14.36 -12.87
C ASP A 225 1.70 15.35 -12.70
N LEU A 226 2.93 14.85 -12.69
CA LEU A 226 4.12 15.67 -12.78
C LEU A 226 4.39 16.13 -14.20
N GLY A 227 3.91 15.39 -15.20
CA GLY A 227 4.01 15.71 -16.61
C GLY A 227 5.44 15.85 -17.10
N PHE A 228 6.41 15.12 -16.52
CA PHE A 228 7.83 15.30 -16.87
C PHE A 228 8.14 14.85 -18.31
N LEU A 229 7.32 14.02 -18.92
CA LEU A 229 7.43 13.64 -20.34
C LEU A 229 6.66 14.57 -21.26
N ASP A 230 5.71 15.35 -20.74
CA ASP A 230 4.77 16.13 -21.55
C ASP A 230 5.00 17.65 -21.43
N PHE A 231 5.36 18.13 -20.24
CA PHE A 231 5.39 19.55 -19.94
C PHE A 231 6.76 20.09 -19.49
N TRP A 232 7.74 19.20 -19.27
CA TRP A 232 9.07 19.63 -18.90
C TRP A 232 9.94 19.81 -20.15
N TRP A 233 10.80 20.83 -20.11
CA TRP A 233 11.76 21.09 -21.19
C TRP A 233 13.15 21.36 -20.65
N VAL A 234 14.15 21.18 -21.50
CA VAL A 234 15.54 21.52 -21.17
C VAL A 234 15.76 23.01 -21.40
N ASP A 235 16.38 23.69 -20.46
CA ASP A 235 16.91 25.05 -20.60
C ASP A 235 18.32 24.96 -21.20
N PRO A 236 18.53 25.39 -22.47
CA PRO A 236 19.83 25.24 -23.14
C PRO A 236 20.95 26.02 -22.45
N ALA A 237 20.65 27.16 -21.81
CA ALA A 237 21.65 27.96 -21.12
C ALA A 237 22.12 27.28 -19.83
N ALA A 238 21.18 26.70 -19.07
CA ALA A 238 21.50 25.92 -17.88
C ALA A 238 22.27 24.63 -18.23
N GLU A 239 21.91 23.98 -19.33
CA GLU A 239 22.64 22.80 -19.84
C GLU A 239 24.09 23.14 -20.19
N ALA A 240 24.30 24.21 -20.95
CA ALA A 240 25.65 24.68 -21.33
C ALA A 240 26.49 25.00 -20.08
N ALA A 241 25.91 25.68 -19.10
CA ALA A 241 26.61 26.01 -17.86
C ALA A 241 27.03 24.78 -17.05
N LEU A 242 26.20 23.73 -17.00
CA LEU A 242 26.57 22.48 -16.32
C LEU A 242 27.62 21.65 -17.09
N LYS A 243 27.61 21.71 -18.43
CA LYS A 243 28.66 21.11 -19.27
C LYS A 243 30.01 21.78 -19.06
N GLU A 244 30.05 23.12 -18.98
CA GLU A 244 31.27 23.87 -18.66
C GLU A 244 31.85 23.53 -17.27
N GLN A 245 30.97 23.18 -16.32
CA GLN A 245 31.36 22.74 -14.98
C GLN A 245 31.77 21.27 -14.92
N GLY A 246 31.66 20.51 -16.00
CA GLY A 246 31.97 19.08 -16.04
C GLY A 246 30.99 18.21 -15.22
N VAL A 247 29.75 18.67 -15.06
CA VAL A 247 28.69 17.94 -14.34
C VAL A 247 27.86 17.08 -15.28
N LEU A 248 27.78 17.45 -16.57
CA LEU A 248 27.13 16.73 -17.67
C LEU A 248 28.12 16.32 -18.74
#